data_e21b258ccd010b71b6b6aa276c860428
#
_entry.id   e21b258ccd010b71b6b6aa276c860428
#
_cell.length_a   1.000
_cell.length_b   1.000
_cell.length_c   1.000
_cell.angle_alpha   90.00
_cell.angle_beta   90.00
_cell.angle_gamma   90.00
#
_symmetry.space_group_name_H-M   'P 1'
#
loop_
_entity.id
_entity.type
_entity.pdbx_description
1 polymer ?
#
loop_
_entity_poly.entity_id
_entity_poly.type
_entity_poly.pdbx_seq_one_letter_code
_entity_poly.pdbx_strand_id
1 'polypeptide(L)'
;YRPEVRIREFKTMVQALHKAGIRVIFDAVYNHTFDIEGSNFQRTYPDYYYRKTADGRYSDGSGCGNETASERPLMREFMIESVKYWINEFHIDGFRFDLMGVHDIETMNQIRAAVDAIDPTIYIYGEGWSAGTCAYPQEKLAMKASTYKLNGIGAFSDDMRDALRGPFSDDTKGAFLAGIKGEEESLKFGIVGGIAHNKVERTRVNYDKKPWTNEPTQQISYVSCHDDMCLVDRLKASVPGLKDMTRSQADRQTELIRLDQLAQTAVFTSQGVPFMLAGEEMLRDKKGVHNSFSSPDSINEFNWDNLKQYPQVFEYYRGLIQ
;
A
#
# COMPACT_ATOMS: atom_id res chain seq x y z
N TYR A 1 8.37 -31.51 3.99
CA TYR A 1 8.59 -30.08 4.24
C TYR A 1 9.82 -29.89 5.12
N ARG A 2 10.76 -29.01 4.71
CA ARG A 2 12.03 -28.73 5.39
C ARG A 2 12.14 -27.23 5.63
N PRO A 3 11.81 -26.72 6.81
CA PRO A 3 11.77 -25.27 7.11
C PRO A 3 13.12 -24.57 6.87
N GLU A 4 14.21 -25.23 7.23
CA GLU A 4 15.59 -24.70 7.06
C GLU A 4 15.94 -24.44 5.57
N VAL A 5 15.31 -25.15 4.63
CA VAL A 5 15.47 -24.90 3.20
C VAL A 5 14.79 -23.59 2.82
N ARG A 6 13.56 -23.36 3.29
CA ARG A 6 12.82 -22.12 3.04
C ARG A 6 13.54 -20.89 3.59
N ILE A 7 14.04 -21.00 4.81
CA ILE A 7 14.84 -19.92 5.42
C ILE A 7 16.07 -19.60 4.57
N ARG A 8 16.79 -20.61 4.11
CA ARG A 8 17.97 -20.42 3.26
C ARG A 8 17.62 -19.81 1.90
N GLU A 9 16.56 -20.27 1.26
CA GLU A 9 16.09 -19.72 -0.02
C GLU A 9 15.71 -18.24 0.11
N PHE A 10 14.98 -17.88 1.17
CA PHE A 10 14.62 -16.50 1.44
C PHE A 10 15.86 -15.63 1.67
N LYS A 11 16.80 -16.07 2.53
CA LYS A 11 18.07 -15.35 2.74
C LYS A 11 18.89 -15.23 1.46
N THR A 12 18.86 -16.24 0.59
CA THR A 12 19.55 -16.21 -0.72
C THR A 12 18.92 -15.17 -1.65
N MET A 13 17.59 -15.07 -1.66
CA MET A 13 16.87 -14.05 -2.42
C MET A 13 17.24 -12.64 -1.94
N VAL A 14 17.17 -12.38 -0.63
CA VAL A 14 17.54 -11.08 -0.05
C VAL A 14 18.98 -10.72 -0.41
N GLN A 15 19.92 -11.67 -0.27
CA GLN A 15 21.32 -11.44 -0.63
C GLN A 15 21.50 -11.12 -2.13
N ALA A 16 20.75 -11.77 -3.02
CA ALA A 16 20.82 -11.51 -4.45
C ALA A 16 20.31 -10.10 -4.79
N LEU A 17 19.22 -9.66 -4.18
CA LEU A 17 18.69 -8.32 -4.33
C LEU A 17 19.66 -7.26 -3.80
N HIS A 18 20.27 -7.47 -2.64
CA HIS A 18 21.29 -6.57 -2.09
C HIS A 18 22.53 -6.46 -3.00
N LYS A 19 22.98 -7.57 -3.59
CA LYS A 19 24.08 -7.55 -4.58
C LYS A 19 23.73 -6.73 -5.83
N ALA A 20 22.45 -6.65 -6.17
CA ALA A 20 21.95 -5.81 -7.26
C ALA A 20 21.69 -4.35 -6.83
N GLY A 21 21.95 -3.98 -5.58
CA GLY A 21 21.69 -2.64 -5.03
C GLY A 21 20.23 -2.38 -4.69
N ILE A 22 19.41 -3.42 -4.55
CA ILE A 22 17.98 -3.34 -4.28
C ILE A 22 17.71 -3.66 -2.80
N ARG A 23 17.04 -2.76 -2.09
CA ARG A 23 16.56 -2.97 -0.73
C ARG A 23 15.32 -3.85 -0.70
N VAL A 24 15.14 -4.59 0.38
CA VAL A 24 14.00 -5.50 0.56
C VAL A 24 13.10 -4.98 1.66
N ILE A 25 11.83 -4.72 1.31
CA ILE A 25 10.79 -4.31 2.25
C ILE A 25 9.90 -5.52 2.54
N PHE A 26 9.68 -5.81 3.82
CA PHE A 26 8.84 -6.91 4.27
C PHE A 26 7.42 -6.44 4.55
N ASP A 27 6.44 -7.16 4.01
CA ASP A 27 5.03 -6.91 4.28
C ASP A 27 4.63 -7.55 5.62
N ALA A 28 4.37 -6.71 6.62
CA ALA A 28 4.19 -7.11 8.00
C ALA A 28 2.70 -7.11 8.39
N VAL A 29 2.15 -8.30 8.64
CA VAL A 29 0.76 -8.49 9.02
C VAL A 29 0.68 -8.82 10.51
N TYR A 30 0.45 -7.81 11.35
CA TYR A 30 0.27 -7.95 12.79
C TYR A 30 -1.14 -7.58 13.26
N ASN A 31 -1.99 -7.11 12.35
CA ASN A 31 -3.31 -6.57 12.69
C ASN A 31 -4.35 -7.64 13.06
N HIS A 32 -4.15 -8.89 12.65
CA HIS A 32 -5.03 -10.02 12.98
C HIS A 32 -4.28 -11.35 12.99
N THR A 33 -4.93 -12.42 13.40
CA THR A 33 -4.50 -13.80 13.22
C THR A 33 -5.52 -14.58 12.40
N PHE A 34 -5.13 -15.70 11.80
CA PHE A 34 -5.99 -16.52 10.97
C PHE A 34 -7.29 -16.90 11.70
N ASP A 35 -7.17 -17.33 12.96
CA ASP A 35 -8.29 -17.51 13.88
C ASP A 35 -7.81 -17.18 15.32
N ILE A 36 -8.76 -16.99 16.23
CA ILE A 36 -8.44 -16.68 17.62
C ILE A 36 -8.14 -17.97 18.40
N GLU A 37 -9.02 -18.96 18.34
CA GLU A 37 -8.96 -20.17 19.15
C GLU A 37 -7.69 -21.00 18.89
N GLY A 38 -7.26 -21.08 17.62
CA GLY A 38 -6.05 -21.78 17.21
C GLY A 38 -4.77 -21.00 17.40
N SER A 39 -4.84 -19.69 17.69
CA SER A 39 -3.65 -18.84 17.78
C SER A 39 -2.80 -19.16 19.02
N ASN A 40 -1.49 -19.02 18.88
CA ASN A 40 -0.58 -19.12 20.00
C ASN A 40 -0.80 -17.99 21.02
N PHE A 41 -1.27 -16.84 20.59
CA PHE A 41 -1.62 -15.72 21.48
C PHE A 41 -2.72 -16.10 22.46
N GLN A 42 -3.83 -16.65 21.95
CA GLN A 42 -4.96 -17.04 22.78
C GLN A 42 -4.60 -18.20 23.73
N ARG A 43 -3.79 -19.14 23.25
CA ARG A 43 -3.33 -20.27 24.07
C ARG A 43 -2.34 -19.88 25.17
N THR A 44 -1.53 -18.84 24.91
CA THR A 44 -0.54 -18.34 25.88
C THR A 44 -1.18 -17.48 26.98
N TYR A 45 -2.02 -16.53 26.56
CA TYR A 45 -2.73 -15.67 27.49
C TYR A 45 -4.13 -15.34 26.93
N PRO A 46 -5.15 -16.09 27.33
CA PRO A 46 -6.51 -15.91 26.83
C PRO A 46 -7.02 -14.46 26.97
N ASP A 47 -7.67 -13.97 25.93
CA ASP A 47 -8.30 -12.63 25.87
C ASP A 47 -7.35 -11.42 26.00
N TYR A 48 -6.04 -11.65 26.05
CA TYR A 48 -5.09 -10.56 26.21
C TYR A 48 -4.72 -9.86 24.89
N TYR A 49 -4.44 -10.62 23.86
CA TYR A 49 -3.85 -10.10 22.61
C TYR A 49 -4.86 -9.53 21.62
N TYR A 50 -6.14 -9.72 21.85
CA TYR A 50 -7.22 -9.27 20.97
C TYR A 50 -8.08 -8.21 21.63
N ARG A 51 -8.53 -7.23 20.83
CA ARG A 51 -9.50 -6.24 21.29
C ARG A 51 -10.90 -6.83 21.35
N LYS A 52 -11.65 -6.38 22.34
CA LYS A 52 -13.07 -6.69 22.50
C LYS A 52 -13.90 -5.43 22.51
N THR A 53 -15.09 -5.52 21.97
CA THR A 53 -16.14 -4.50 22.06
C THR A 53 -16.66 -4.39 23.48
N ALA A 54 -17.41 -3.34 23.79
CA ALA A 54 -17.92 -3.10 25.15
C ALA A 54 -18.87 -4.20 25.64
N ASP A 55 -19.50 -4.96 24.75
CA ASP A 55 -20.35 -6.11 25.06
C ASP A 55 -19.58 -7.44 25.15
N GLY A 56 -18.23 -7.39 25.10
CA GLY A 56 -17.34 -8.53 25.32
C GLY A 56 -17.08 -9.42 24.11
N ARG A 57 -17.62 -9.10 22.93
CA ARG A 57 -17.31 -9.82 21.68
C ARG A 57 -15.95 -9.37 21.15
N TYR A 58 -15.27 -10.25 20.40
CA TYR A 58 -14.08 -9.85 19.69
C TYR A 58 -14.39 -8.81 18.61
N SER A 59 -13.56 -7.77 18.56
CA SER A 59 -13.65 -6.71 17.56
C SER A 59 -12.99 -7.14 16.25
N ASP A 60 -13.46 -6.60 15.13
CA ASP A 60 -12.99 -6.94 13.80
C ASP A 60 -12.66 -5.69 12.96
N GLY A 61 -11.71 -4.91 13.41
CA GLY A 61 -11.19 -3.78 12.64
C GLY A 61 -10.37 -4.20 11.42
N SER A 62 -9.92 -5.45 11.38
CA SER A 62 -9.19 -6.00 10.22
C SER A 62 -10.09 -6.46 9.08
N GLY A 63 -11.39 -6.73 9.34
CA GLY A 63 -12.27 -7.38 8.37
C GLY A 63 -11.96 -8.87 8.15
N CYS A 64 -11.08 -9.47 8.98
CA CYS A 64 -10.66 -10.86 8.89
C CYS A 64 -11.13 -11.70 10.12
N GLY A 65 -12.10 -11.18 10.86
CA GLY A 65 -12.72 -11.87 12.00
C GLY A 65 -12.14 -11.52 13.36
N ASN A 66 -11.04 -10.77 13.43
CA ASN A 66 -10.46 -10.30 14.70
C ASN A 66 -9.51 -9.12 14.49
N GLU A 67 -9.14 -8.45 15.57
CA GLU A 67 -8.07 -7.46 15.57
C GLU A 67 -7.18 -7.62 16.80
N THR A 68 -5.87 -7.43 16.62
CA THR A 68 -4.92 -7.46 17.72
C THR A 68 -4.90 -6.17 18.52
N ALA A 69 -4.58 -6.27 19.81
CA ALA A 69 -4.52 -5.16 20.75
C ALA A 69 -3.08 -4.63 20.85
N SER A 70 -2.60 -3.90 19.83
CA SER A 70 -1.22 -3.40 19.77
C SER A 70 -0.84 -2.49 20.94
N GLU A 71 -1.82 -1.81 21.55
CA GLU A 71 -1.62 -0.96 22.71
C GLU A 71 -1.24 -1.72 23.99
N ARG A 72 -1.46 -3.03 24.04
CA ARG A 72 -1.12 -3.86 25.20
C ARG A 72 0.36 -4.20 25.24
N PRO A 73 1.02 -4.07 26.38
CA PRO A 73 2.48 -4.19 26.48
C PRO A 73 3.07 -5.43 25.84
N LEU A 74 2.51 -6.62 26.08
CA LEU A 74 3.07 -7.87 25.51
C LEU A 74 2.84 -7.99 23.99
N MET A 75 1.74 -7.43 23.45
CA MET A 75 1.55 -7.40 22.00
C MET A 75 2.54 -6.43 21.34
N ARG A 76 2.72 -5.26 21.93
CA ARG A 76 3.71 -4.27 21.48
C ARG A 76 5.13 -4.85 21.49
N GLU A 77 5.51 -5.47 22.58
CA GLU A 77 6.81 -6.15 22.72
C GLU A 77 7.01 -7.21 21.64
N PHE A 78 5.99 -8.05 21.41
CA PHE A 78 6.02 -9.03 20.34
C PHE A 78 6.27 -8.40 18.96
N MET A 79 5.57 -7.29 18.64
CA MET A 79 5.75 -6.61 17.36
C MET A 79 7.16 -6.02 17.23
N ILE A 80 7.69 -5.38 18.28
CA ILE A 80 9.03 -4.79 18.30
C ILE A 80 10.08 -5.89 18.10
N GLU A 81 10.02 -6.96 18.89
CA GLU A 81 11.00 -8.06 18.80
C GLU A 81 10.90 -8.80 17.46
N SER A 82 9.71 -8.97 16.90
CA SER A 82 9.54 -9.56 15.59
C SER A 82 10.19 -8.71 14.50
N VAL A 83 9.99 -7.40 14.50
CA VAL A 83 10.62 -6.47 13.53
C VAL A 83 12.15 -6.52 13.67
N LYS A 84 12.68 -6.46 14.88
CA LYS A 84 14.12 -6.58 15.15
C LYS A 84 14.69 -7.92 14.65
N TYR A 85 13.95 -9.02 14.83
CA TYR A 85 14.32 -10.33 14.32
C TYR A 85 14.47 -10.35 12.79
N TRP A 86 13.52 -9.80 12.06
CA TRP A 86 13.58 -9.72 10.61
C TRP A 86 14.77 -8.88 10.12
N ILE A 87 15.08 -7.79 10.81
CA ILE A 87 16.25 -6.96 10.49
C ILE A 87 17.55 -7.76 10.73
N ASN A 88 17.72 -8.32 11.92
CA ASN A 88 18.96 -8.93 12.34
C ASN A 88 19.24 -10.26 11.62
N GLU A 89 18.19 -11.09 11.43
CA GLU A 89 18.35 -12.43 10.85
C GLU A 89 18.25 -12.45 9.33
N PHE A 90 17.44 -11.59 8.73
CA PHE A 90 17.16 -11.61 7.30
C PHE A 90 17.65 -10.37 6.55
N HIS A 91 18.21 -9.40 7.28
CA HIS A 91 18.70 -8.13 6.71
C HIS A 91 17.62 -7.37 5.93
N ILE A 92 16.40 -7.32 6.46
CA ILE A 92 15.28 -6.57 5.87
C ILE A 92 15.53 -5.07 6.03
N ASP A 93 15.31 -4.30 4.95
CA ASP A 93 15.64 -2.87 4.84
C ASP A 93 14.41 -1.96 5.03
N GLY A 94 13.24 -2.52 5.26
CA GLY A 94 12.03 -1.76 5.48
C GLY A 94 10.81 -2.63 5.77
N PHE A 95 9.74 -1.99 6.20
CA PHE A 95 8.48 -2.66 6.52
C PHE A 95 7.29 -1.90 5.94
N ARG A 96 6.39 -2.61 5.28
CA ARG A 96 5.03 -2.16 4.97
C ARG A 96 4.09 -2.81 5.97
N PHE A 97 3.39 -2.02 6.78
CA PHE A 97 2.41 -2.53 7.72
C PHE A 97 1.04 -2.64 7.05
N ASP A 98 0.58 -3.86 6.89
CA ASP A 98 -0.77 -4.18 6.47
C ASP A 98 -1.76 -3.63 7.48
N LEU A 99 -2.81 -2.94 7.01
CA LEU A 99 -3.80 -2.27 7.87
C LEU A 99 -3.16 -1.57 9.08
N MET A 100 -2.13 -0.75 8.83
CA MET A 100 -1.42 0.01 9.89
C MET A 100 -2.39 0.80 10.77
N GLY A 101 -3.52 1.24 10.20
CA GLY A 101 -4.57 1.95 10.90
C GLY A 101 -5.30 1.15 11.99
N VAL A 102 -5.07 -0.16 12.10
CA VAL A 102 -5.53 -0.98 13.22
C VAL A 102 -4.61 -0.83 14.43
N HIS A 103 -3.34 -0.48 14.23
CA HIS A 103 -2.36 -0.31 15.30
C HIS A 103 -2.42 1.09 15.92
N ASP A 104 -2.07 1.17 17.19
CA ASP A 104 -2.00 2.44 17.88
C ASP A 104 -0.71 3.22 17.55
N ILE A 105 -0.81 4.56 17.61
CA ILE A 105 0.29 5.49 17.29
C ILE A 105 1.51 5.25 18.17
N GLU A 106 1.30 4.99 19.45
CA GLU A 106 2.39 4.79 20.41
C GLU A 106 3.21 3.54 20.06
N THR A 107 2.55 2.43 19.72
CA THR A 107 3.21 1.20 19.28
C THR A 107 4.01 1.44 18.01
N MET A 108 3.44 2.11 17.02
CA MET A 108 4.15 2.41 15.77
C MET A 108 5.39 3.29 16.01
N ASN A 109 5.30 4.30 16.87
CA ASN A 109 6.43 5.14 17.23
C ASN A 109 7.50 4.40 18.03
N GLN A 110 7.13 3.47 18.90
CA GLN A 110 8.10 2.62 19.61
C GLN A 110 8.80 1.63 18.68
N ILE A 111 8.08 1.06 17.71
CA ILE A 111 8.71 0.25 16.64
C ILE A 111 9.71 1.11 15.87
N ARG A 112 9.34 2.33 15.46
CA ARG A 112 10.26 3.25 14.77
C ARG A 112 11.52 3.51 15.59
N ALA A 113 11.37 3.83 16.87
CA ALA A 113 12.51 4.10 17.76
C ALA A 113 13.42 2.87 17.91
N ALA A 114 12.85 1.67 18.02
CA ALA A 114 13.62 0.43 18.11
C ALA A 114 14.38 0.12 16.80
N VAL A 115 13.79 0.41 15.65
CA VAL A 115 14.40 0.27 14.33
C VAL A 115 15.51 1.29 14.13
N ASP A 116 15.29 2.56 14.51
CA ASP A 116 16.30 3.63 14.44
C ASP A 116 17.55 3.31 15.28
N ALA A 117 17.38 2.63 16.38
CA ALA A 117 18.50 2.19 17.21
C ALA A 117 19.39 1.12 16.53
N ILE A 118 18.86 0.42 15.51
CA ILE A 118 19.60 -0.55 14.70
C ILE A 118 20.15 0.13 13.45
N ASP A 119 19.25 0.72 12.63
CA ASP A 119 19.58 1.44 11.40
C ASP A 119 18.48 2.45 11.05
N PRO A 120 18.73 3.77 11.16
CA PRO A 120 17.74 4.80 10.86
C PRO A 120 17.41 4.91 9.37
N THR A 121 18.10 4.23 8.48
CA THR A 121 17.82 4.21 7.05
C THR A 121 16.75 3.18 6.67
N ILE A 122 16.35 2.31 7.58
CA ILE A 122 15.26 1.35 7.38
C ILE A 122 13.94 2.11 7.28
N TYR A 123 13.24 1.96 6.16
CA TYR A 123 12.01 2.69 5.91
C TYR A 123 10.78 1.95 6.42
N ILE A 124 9.88 2.65 7.09
CA ILE A 124 8.60 2.12 7.58
C ILE A 124 7.45 2.91 6.99
N TYR A 125 6.47 2.21 6.45
CA TYR A 125 5.22 2.77 5.97
C TYR A 125 4.10 1.74 6.08
N GLY A 126 2.87 2.14 5.81
CA GLY A 126 1.76 1.20 5.84
C GLY A 126 0.44 1.77 5.34
N GLU A 127 -0.58 0.98 5.49
CA GLU A 127 -1.95 1.37 5.17
C GLU A 127 -2.56 2.14 6.33
N GLY A 128 -2.76 3.44 6.14
CA GLY A 128 -3.35 4.33 7.15
C GLY A 128 -4.87 4.19 7.28
N TRP A 129 -5.39 2.96 7.22
CA TRP A 129 -6.82 2.63 7.37
C TRP A 129 -7.01 1.29 8.07
N SER A 130 -8.26 1.00 8.41
CA SER A 130 -8.77 -0.29 8.84
C SER A 130 -9.86 -0.76 7.88
N ALA A 131 -10.12 -2.06 7.81
CA ALA A 131 -11.19 -2.62 6.99
C ALA A 131 -12.56 -2.61 7.71
N GLY A 132 -12.56 -2.45 9.04
CA GLY A 132 -13.75 -2.35 9.86
C GLY A 132 -13.56 -1.33 10.99
N THR A 133 -14.49 -1.30 11.93
CA THR A 133 -14.41 -0.42 13.12
C THR A 133 -13.59 -1.11 14.19
N CYS A 134 -12.50 -0.47 14.62
CA CYS A 134 -11.68 -0.94 15.74
C CYS A 134 -12.31 -0.62 17.09
N ALA A 135 -12.17 -1.55 18.06
CA ALA A 135 -12.57 -1.31 19.45
C ALA A 135 -11.47 -0.55 20.23
N TYR A 136 -10.98 0.54 19.63
CA TYR A 136 -9.99 1.44 20.23
C TYR A 136 -10.25 2.86 19.74
N PRO A 137 -9.94 3.92 20.55
CA PRO A 137 -10.20 5.30 20.14
C PRO A 137 -9.51 5.66 18.83
N GLN A 138 -10.28 6.08 17.83
CA GLN A 138 -9.78 6.33 16.47
C GLN A 138 -8.66 7.37 16.42
N GLU A 139 -8.71 8.38 17.27
CA GLU A 139 -7.69 9.44 17.37
C GLU A 139 -6.34 8.94 17.90
N LYS A 140 -6.29 7.72 18.46
CA LYS A 140 -5.09 7.03 18.93
C LYS A 140 -4.57 5.99 17.94
N LEU A 141 -5.31 5.73 16.87
CA LEU A 141 -4.91 4.79 15.83
C LEU A 141 -4.03 5.45 14.78
N ALA A 142 -3.14 4.67 14.17
CA ALA A 142 -2.23 5.11 13.10
C ALA A 142 -2.95 5.24 11.75
N MET A 143 -4.11 5.89 11.76
CA MET A 143 -4.88 6.24 10.57
C MET A 143 -4.13 7.30 9.75
N LYS A 144 -4.37 7.36 8.44
CA LYS A 144 -3.72 8.31 7.51
C LYS A 144 -3.81 9.75 8.03
N ALA A 145 -4.98 10.18 8.48
CA ALA A 145 -5.17 11.52 9.04
C ALA A 145 -4.32 11.81 10.30
N SER A 146 -3.75 10.80 10.93
CA SER A 146 -2.87 10.90 12.10
C SER A 146 -1.39 10.69 11.78
N THR A 147 -1.01 10.53 10.51
CA THR A 147 0.39 10.27 10.09
C THR A 147 1.35 11.36 10.58
N TYR A 148 0.89 12.60 10.69
CA TYR A 148 1.69 13.70 11.26
C TYR A 148 2.12 13.47 12.72
N LYS A 149 1.52 12.50 13.43
CA LYS A 149 1.91 12.06 14.79
C LYS A 149 2.92 10.91 14.78
N LEU A 150 3.20 10.35 13.61
CA LEU A 150 4.13 9.25 13.44
C LEU A 150 5.53 9.79 13.11
N ASN A 151 6.55 9.27 13.77
CA ASN A 151 7.93 9.72 13.64
C ASN A 151 8.56 9.14 12.36
N GLY A 152 8.45 9.84 11.20
CA GLY A 152 9.06 9.41 9.94
C GLY A 152 8.46 8.14 9.35
N ILE A 153 7.27 7.72 9.76
CA ILE A 153 6.53 6.60 9.19
C ILE A 153 5.59 7.13 8.12
N GLY A 154 5.58 6.48 6.95
CA GLY A 154 4.75 6.86 5.82
C GLY A 154 3.41 6.15 5.77
N ALA A 155 2.49 6.69 4.95
CA ALA A 155 1.21 6.07 4.64
C ALA A 155 0.85 6.24 3.15
N PHE A 156 0.07 5.31 2.63
CA PHE A 156 -0.45 5.38 1.26
C PHE A 156 -1.43 6.54 1.06
N SER A 157 -1.30 7.25 -0.06
CA SER A 157 -2.17 8.37 -0.44
C SER A 157 -3.34 7.91 -1.31
N ASP A 158 -4.45 7.55 -0.69
CA ASP A 158 -5.70 7.23 -1.41
C ASP A 158 -6.32 8.46 -2.08
N ASP A 159 -6.10 9.68 -1.57
CA ASP A 159 -6.45 10.93 -2.25
C ASP A 159 -5.84 10.98 -3.66
N MET A 160 -4.55 10.66 -3.81
CA MET A 160 -3.87 10.66 -5.10
C MET A 160 -4.33 9.49 -5.97
N ARG A 161 -4.39 8.29 -5.41
CA ARG A 161 -4.83 7.09 -6.14
C ARG A 161 -6.19 7.29 -6.77
N ASP A 162 -7.17 7.70 -5.97
CA ASP A 162 -8.55 7.79 -6.42
C ASP A 162 -8.80 9.01 -7.31
N ALA A 163 -8.08 10.11 -7.10
CA ALA A 163 -8.11 11.26 -8.00
C ALA A 163 -7.53 10.94 -9.39
N LEU A 164 -6.57 10.02 -9.47
CA LEU A 164 -6.05 9.54 -10.77
C LEU A 164 -7.04 8.59 -11.45
N ARG A 165 -7.38 7.48 -10.80
CA ARG A 165 -8.04 6.33 -11.45
C ARG A 165 -9.53 6.19 -11.16
N GLY A 166 -10.05 6.87 -10.15
CA GLY A 166 -11.41 6.73 -9.65
C GLY A 166 -11.49 6.02 -8.30
N PRO A 167 -12.67 6.10 -7.63
CA PRO A 167 -12.84 5.65 -6.24
C PRO A 167 -12.66 4.13 -6.10
N PHE A 168 -12.12 3.70 -4.98
CA PHE A 168 -11.96 2.28 -4.62
C PHE A 168 -13.28 1.51 -4.65
N SER A 169 -14.39 2.16 -4.30
CA SER A 169 -15.71 1.52 -4.14
C SER A 169 -16.43 1.20 -5.44
N ASP A 170 -15.94 1.65 -6.61
CA ASP A 170 -16.63 1.45 -7.89
C ASP A 170 -15.64 1.44 -9.06
N ASP A 171 -15.33 0.25 -9.55
CA ASP A 171 -14.37 0.03 -10.65
C ASP A 171 -14.77 0.67 -11.97
N THR A 172 -16.04 0.97 -12.16
CA THR A 172 -16.56 1.54 -13.41
C THR A 172 -16.47 3.06 -13.45
N LYS A 173 -16.25 3.69 -12.31
CA LYS A 173 -16.07 5.14 -12.19
C LYS A 173 -14.62 5.51 -12.44
N GLY A 174 -14.41 6.36 -13.46
CA GLY A 174 -13.11 7.01 -13.69
C GLY A 174 -12.98 8.31 -12.90
N ALA A 175 -11.78 8.89 -12.97
CA ALA A 175 -11.45 10.20 -12.45
C ALA A 175 -10.60 10.97 -13.46
N PHE A 176 -9.50 11.58 -13.06
CA PHE A 176 -8.65 12.40 -13.95
C PHE A 176 -8.24 11.68 -15.24
N LEU A 177 -7.78 10.42 -15.14
CA LEU A 177 -7.35 9.62 -16.30
C LEU A 177 -8.50 9.31 -17.27
N ALA A 178 -9.74 9.36 -16.82
CA ALA A 178 -10.93 9.22 -17.67
C ALA A 178 -11.47 10.56 -18.19
N GLY A 179 -10.73 11.67 -17.97
CA GLY A 179 -11.15 13.01 -18.38
C GLY A 179 -12.22 13.63 -17.48
N ILE A 180 -12.46 13.07 -16.30
CA ILE A 180 -13.42 13.61 -15.33
C ILE A 180 -12.80 14.83 -14.64
N LYS A 181 -13.57 15.93 -14.57
CA LYS A 181 -13.15 17.18 -13.92
C LYS A 181 -13.47 17.15 -12.44
N GLY A 182 -12.73 17.95 -11.66
CA GLY A 182 -12.98 18.15 -10.22
C GLY A 182 -11.95 17.49 -9.32
N GLU A 183 -11.02 16.71 -9.88
CA GLU A 183 -9.98 15.97 -9.15
C GLU A 183 -8.68 16.80 -8.98
N GLU A 184 -8.63 18.01 -9.52
CA GLU A 184 -7.40 18.81 -9.63
C GLU A 184 -6.79 19.12 -8.25
N GLU A 185 -7.62 19.38 -7.24
CA GLU A 185 -7.13 19.71 -5.90
C GLU A 185 -6.61 18.47 -5.16
N SER A 186 -7.26 17.31 -5.35
CA SER A 186 -6.77 16.04 -4.81
C SER A 186 -5.44 15.63 -5.44
N LEU A 187 -5.30 15.83 -6.76
CA LEU A 187 -4.03 15.59 -7.47
C LEU A 187 -2.93 16.54 -6.98
N LYS A 188 -3.20 17.84 -6.88
CA LYS A 188 -2.24 18.82 -6.34
C LYS A 188 -1.80 18.43 -4.92
N PHE A 189 -2.75 17.98 -4.09
CA PHE A 189 -2.45 17.56 -2.72
C PHE A 189 -1.55 16.33 -2.68
N GLY A 190 -1.81 15.34 -3.54
CA GLY A 190 -0.92 14.20 -3.75
C GLY A 190 0.46 14.60 -4.27
N ILE A 191 0.51 15.49 -5.29
CA ILE A 191 1.76 15.96 -5.89
C ILE A 191 2.68 16.63 -4.86
N VAL A 192 2.13 17.39 -3.92
CA VAL A 192 2.93 18.05 -2.87
C VAL A 192 3.24 17.17 -1.66
N GLY A 193 2.86 15.89 -1.69
CA GLY A 193 3.18 14.92 -0.62
C GLY A 193 2.35 15.06 0.64
N GLY A 194 1.07 15.46 0.53
CA GLY A 194 0.15 15.53 1.66
C GLY A 194 0.42 16.67 2.66
N ILE A 195 1.39 17.56 2.37
CA ILE A 195 1.76 18.69 3.23
C ILE A 195 0.86 19.91 3.05
N ALA A 196 1.01 20.90 3.93
CA ALA A 196 0.39 22.21 3.75
C ALA A 196 1.02 22.95 2.57
N HIS A 197 0.21 23.36 1.60
CA HIS A 197 0.69 24.11 0.45
C HIS A 197 -0.34 25.16 0.02
N ASN A 198 0.13 26.39 -0.31
CA ASN A 198 -0.74 27.53 -0.62
C ASN A 198 -1.45 27.45 -1.98
N LYS A 199 -1.07 26.51 -2.84
CA LYS A 199 -1.71 26.25 -4.14
C LYS A 199 -2.74 25.13 -4.09
N VAL A 200 -3.00 24.55 -2.91
CA VAL A 200 -3.99 23.48 -2.71
C VAL A 200 -5.19 24.03 -1.96
N GLU A 201 -6.34 24.03 -2.61
CA GLU A 201 -7.63 24.34 -1.98
C GLU A 201 -8.19 23.10 -1.28
N ARG A 202 -7.80 22.89 -0.03
CA ARG A 202 -8.06 21.66 0.74
C ARG A 202 -9.52 21.32 0.92
N THR A 203 -10.42 22.29 0.91
CA THR A 203 -11.86 22.05 0.99
C THR A 203 -12.39 21.22 -0.17
N ARG A 204 -11.67 21.21 -1.29
CA ARG A 204 -12.01 20.49 -2.53
C ARG A 204 -11.24 19.17 -2.68
N VAL A 205 -10.32 18.84 -1.78
CA VAL A 205 -9.67 17.52 -1.74
C VAL A 205 -10.69 16.45 -1.37
N ASN A 206 -10.62 15.26 -1.95
CA ASN A 206 -11.63 14.21 -1.79
C ASN A 206 -11.82 13.77 -0.34
N TYR A 207 -10.74 13.37 0.33
CA TYR A 207 -10.81 12.77 1.68
C TYR A 207 -10.24 13.70 2.75
N ASP A 208 -8.98 14.08 2.67
CA ASP A 208 -8.30 14.81 3.73
C ASP A 208 -8.41 16.34 3.57
N LYS A 209 -9.23 16.95 4.41
CA LYS A 209 -9.41 18.41 4.43
C LYS A 209 -8.28 19.15 5.18
N LYS A 210 -7.30 18.40 5.72
CA LYS A 210 -6.12 18.92 6.42
C LYS A 210 -4.87 18.22 5.93
N PRO A 211 -3.68 18.84 6.03
CA PRO A 211 -2.43 18.13 5.83
C PRO A 211 -2.32 16.97 6.82
N TRP A 212 -1.88 15.82 6.32
CA TRP A 212 -1.74 14.62 7.13
C TRP A 212 -0.29 14.16 7.30
N THR A 213 0.64 14.81 6.58
CA THR A 213 2.08 14.60 6.69
C THR A 213 2.79 15.84 7.23
N ASN A 214 3.91 15.65 7.94
CA ASN A 214 4.83 16.73 8.31
C ASN A 214 5.81 17.03 7.18
N GLU A 215 6.16 16.00 6.40
CA GLU A 215 7.09 16.08 5.28
C GLU A 215 6.65 15.12 4.17
N PRO A 216 6.99 15.38 2.91
CA PRO A 216 6.56 14.57 1.78
C PRO A 216 6.99 13.09 1.86
N THR A 217 8.11 12.79 2.52
CA THR A 217 8.63 11.43 2.72
C THR A 217 7.69 10.53 3.53
N GLN A 218 6.69 11.11 4.21
CA GLN A 218 5.61 10.36 4.86
C GLN A 218 4.47 9.98 3.92
N GLN A 219 4.51 10.36 2.65
CA GLN A 219 3.52 9.97 1.66
C GLN A 219 4.07 8.90 0.72
N ILE A 220 3.31 7.81 0.55
CA ILE A 220 3.49 6.87 -0.57
C ILE A 220 2.56 7.31 -1.71
N SER A 221 3.18 7.78 -2.79
CA SER A 221 2.49 8.20 -4.02
C SER A 221 2.29 6.98 -4.93
N TYR A 222 1.06 6.64 -5.26
CA TYR A 222 0.74 5.45 -6.06
C TYR A 222 -0.56 5.60 -6.83
N VAL A 223 -0.77 4.72 -7.79
CA VAL A 223 -2.01 4.63 -8.57
C VAL A 223 -2.67 3.26 -8.46
N SER A 224 -1.91 2.19 -8.30
CA SER A 224 -2.42 0.86 -8.00
C SER A 224 -1.41 0.04 -7.17
N CYS A 225 -1.88 -1.03 -6.56
CA CYS A 225 -1.08 -1.97 -5.78
C CYS A 225 -1.57 -3.41 -6.01
N HIS A 226 -1.20 -4.33 -5.13
CA HIS A 226 -1.64 -5.74 -5.22
C HIS A 226 -3.11 -5.94 -4.88
N ASP A 227 -3.71 -5.07 -4.06
CA ASP A 227 -5.13 -5.04 -3.76
C ASP A 227 -5.90 -4.29 -4.84
N ASP A 228 -7.17 -4.67 -5.04
CA ASP A 228 -8.06 -4.08 -6.02
C ASP A 228 -7.55 -4.31 -7.48
N MET A 229 -8.17 -3.69 -8.47
CA MET A 229 -7.75 -3.80 -9.86
C MET A 229 -6.36 -3.22 -10.12
N CYS A 230 -5.52 -3.91 -10.89
CA CYS A 230 -4.31 -3.31 -11.44
C CYS A 230 -4.67 -2.18 -12.43
N LEU A 231 -3.70 -1.30 -12.70
CA LEU A 231 -3.95 -0.06 -13.47
C LEU A 231 -4.58 -0.32 -14.84
N VAL A 232 -4.05 -1.28 -15.59
CA VAL A 232 -4.55 -1.63 -16.95
C VAL A 232 -6.01 -2.06 -16.91
N ASP A 233 -6.40 -2.92 -15.97
CA ASP A 233 -7.77 -3.40 -15.84
C ASP A 233 -8.70 -2.27 -15.39
N ARG A 234 -8.25 -1.44 -14.45
CA ARG A 234 -9.00 -0.27 -14.00
C ARG A 234 -9.26 0.73 -15.12
N LEU A 235 -8.26 1.03 -15.94
CA LEU A 235 -8.43 1.92 -17.09
C LEU A 235 -9.41 1.34 -18.12
N LYS A 236 -9.30 0.05 -18.43
CA LYS A 236 -10.25 -0.65 -19.33
C LYS A 236 -11.68 -0.60 -18.79
N ALA A 237 -11.87 -0.70 -17.48
CA ALA A 237 -13.19 -0.69 -16.84
C ALA A 237 -13.82 0.70 -16.72
N SER A 238 -13.02 1.77 -16.60
CA SER A 238 -13.50 3.10 -16.24
C SER A 238 -13.40 4.15 -17.35
N VAL A 239 -12.47 4.00 -18.31
CA VAL A 239 -12.26 5.01 -19.36
C VAL A 239 -13.20 4.79 -20.54
N PRO A 240 -14.07 5.76 -20.89
CA PRO A 240 -15.05 5.60 -21.97
C PRO A 240 -14.42 5.23 -23.31
N GLY A 241 -13.31 5.87 -23.70
CA GLY A 241 -12.65 5.63 -24.97
C GLY A 241 -12.05 4.22 -25.11
N LEU A 242 -11.71 3.56 -24.01
CA LEU A 242 -11.22 2.18 -24.02
C LEU A 242 -12.35 1.16 -24.10
N LYS A 243 -13.55 1.53 -23.66
CA LYS A 243 -14.77 0.69 -23.78
C LYS A 243 -15.47 0.83 -25.13
N ASP A 244 -15.15 1.86 -25.89
CA ASP A 244 -15.79 2.13 -27.19
C ASP A 244 -15.35 1.13 -28.26
N MET A 245 -16.17 0.12 -28.51
CA MET A 245 -15.90 -0.93 -29.49
C MET A 245 -16.04 -0.47 -30.94
N THR A 246 -16.50 0.75 -31.21
CA THR A 246 -16.50 1.33 -32.56
C THR A 246 -15.12 1.83 -32.97
N ARG A 247 -14.24 2.07 -32.01
CA ARG A 247 -12.83 2.44 -32.26
C ARG A 247 -11.99 1.20 -32.58
N SER A 248 -10.93 1.41 -33.37
CA SER A 248 -9.99 0.33 -33.67
C SER A 248 -9.29 -0.18 -32.39
N GLN A 249 -8.87 -1.45 -32.40
CA GLN A 249 -8.07 -2.01 -31.31
C GLN A 249 -6.74 -1.25 -31.15
N ALA A 250 -6.13 -0.83 -32.25
CA ALA A 250 -4.87 -0.09 -32.23
C ALA A 250 -5.02 1.29 -31.54
N ASP A 251 -6.11 2.00 -31.81
CA ASP A 251 -6.38 3.30 -31.18
C ASP A 251 -6.63 3.15 -29.68
N ARG A 252 -7.40 2.15 -29.27
CA ARG A 252 -7.63 1.85 -27.85
C ARG A 252 -6.34 1.45 -27.14
N GLN A 253 -5.50 0.64 -27.79
CA GLN A 253 -4.21 0.27 -27.20
C GLN A 253 -3.27 1.47 -27.06
N THR A 254 -3.26 2.37 -28.05
CA THR A 254 -2.46 3.59 -28.01
C THR A 254 -2.93 4.51 -26.85
N GLU A 255 -4.25 4.64 -26.69
CA GLU A 255 -4.82 5.42 -25.59
C GLU A 255 -4.48 4.80 -24.23
N LEU A 256 -4.62 3.48 -24.07
CA LEU A 256 -4.27 2.76 -22.85
C LEU A 256 -2.82 3.04 -22.44
N ILE A 257 -1.87 2.91 -23.38
CA ILE A 257 -0.45 3.18 -23.13
C ILE A 257 -0.23 4.63 -22.66
N ARG A 258 -0.85 5.60 -23.33
CA ARG A 258 -0.73 7.02 -22.94
C ARG A 258 -1.29 7.31 -21.54
N LEU A 259 -2.41 6.69 -21.18
CA LEU A 259 -3.02 6.87 -19.86
C LEU A 259 -2.19 6.21 -18.76
N ASP A 260 -1.65 5.03 -19.02
CA ASP A 260 -0.71 4.35 -18.13
C ASP A 260 0.55 5.21 -17.88
N GLN A 261 1.18 5.71 -18.94
CA GLN A 261 2.33 6.61 -18.85
C GLN A 261 2.01 7.91 -18.11
N LEU A 262 0.83 8.50 -18.35
CA LEU A 262 0.40 9.71 -17.64
C LEU A 262 0.21 9.46 -16.15
N ALA A 263 -0.39 8.33 -15.77
CA ALA A 263 -0.57 7.93 -14.39
C ALA A 263 0.77 7.82 -13.66
N GLN A 264 1.73 7.12 -14.26
CA GLN A 264 3.04 6.92 -13.66
C GLN A 264 3.90 8.20 -13.68
N THR A 265 3.73 9.06 -14.67
CA THR A 265 4.34 10.39 -14.64
C THR A 265 3.89 11.15 -13.39
N ALA A 266 2.58 11.15 -13.11
CA ALA A 266 2.07 11.82 -11.91
C ALA A 266 2.66 11.20 -10.62
N VAL A 267 2.79 9.88 -10.55
CA VAL A 267 3.36 9.18 -9.39
C VAL A 267 4.85 9.51 -9.22
N PHE A 268 5.66 9.30 -10.25
CA PHE A 268 7.13 9.41 -10.15
C PHE A 268 7.65 10.85 -10.09
N THR A 269 6.88 11.83 -10.54
CA THR A 269 7.27 13.25 -10.48
C THR A 269 6.67 14.01 -9.30
N SER A 270 5.89 13.35 -8.45
CA SER A 270 5.35 13.91 -7.22
C SER A 270 6.39 13.94 -6.11
N GLN A 271 6.18 14.80 -5.12
CA GLN A 271 6.92 14.75 -3.86
C GLN A 271 6.53 13.49 -3.08
N GLY A 272 7.43 13.00 -2.24
CA GLY A 272 7.19 11.77 -1.48
C GLY A 272 7.87 10.55 -2.09
N VAL A 273 7.41 9.37 -1.69
CA VAL A 273 7.99 8.09 -2.10
C VAL A 273 7.12 7.49 -3.20
N PRO A 274 7.62 7.35 -4.43
CA PRO A 274 6.86 6.72 -5.51
C PRO A 274 6.75 5.21 -5.28
N PHE A 275 5.58 4.67 -5.61
CA PHE A 275 5.29 3.24 -5.54
C PHE A 275 4.60 2.79 -6.82
N MET A 276 4.98 1.65 -7.36
CA MET A 276 4.35 1.00 -8.51
C MET A 276 4.11 -0.49 -8.23
N LEU A 277 3.03 -1.02 -8.78
CA LEU A 277 2.81 -2.46 -8.80
C LEU A 277 3.76 -3.10 -9.82
N ALA A 278 4.47 -4.15 -9.41
CA ALA A 278 5.36 -4.89 -10.32
C ALA A 278 4.60 -5.41 -11.55
N GLY A 279 5.12 -5.11 -12.75
CA GLY A 279 4.53 -5.45 -14.04
C GLY A 279 3.77 -4.29 -14.70
N GLU A 280 3.52 -3.18 -14.04
CA GLU A 280 2.92 -1.99 -14.67
C GLU A 280 3.80 -1.49 -15.82
N GLU A 281 5.12 -1.56 -15.68
CA GLU A 281 6.12 -1.20 -16.71
C GLU A 281 6.02 -2.03 -17.99
N MET A 282 5.20 -3.07 -18.00
CA MET A 282 4.93 -3.91 -19.18
C MET A 282 3.43 -4.16 -19.38
N LEU A 283 2.57 -3.24 -18.91
CA LEU A 283 1.11 -3.31 -19.04
C LEU A 283 0.50 -4.61 -18.48
N ARG A 284 0.91 -4.99 -17.27
CA ARG A 284 0.33 -6.14 -16.58
C ARG A 284 -1.16 -5.97 -16.42
N ASP A 285 -1.93 -6.97 -16.82
CA ASP A 285 -3.34 -7.10 -16.49
C ASP A 285 -3.62 -8.37 -15.66
N LYS A 286 -4.76 -8.40 -15.02
CA LYS A 286 -5.27 -9.52 -14.25
C LYS A 286 -6.65 -9.93 -14.78
N LYS A 287 -6.87 -9.72 -16.08
CA LYS A 287 -8.07 -10.10 -16.84
C LYS A 287 -9.36 -9.52 -16.25
N GLY A 288 -9.29 -8.31 -15.68
CA GLY A 288 -10.43 -7.60 -15.08
C GLY A 288 -10.85 -8.13 -13.71
N VAL A 289 -10.04 -8.97 -13.05
CA VAL A 289 -10.34 -9.43 -11.69
C VAL A 289 -10.17 -8.28 -10.70
N HIS A 290 -11.23 -7.99 -9.95
CA HIS A 290 -11.27 -6.88 -8.99
C HIS A 290 -10.19 -7.05 -7.90
N ASN A 291 -10.18 -8.18 -7.21
CA ASN A 291 -9.16 -8.48 -6.20
C ASN A 291 -8.68 -9.93 -6.37
N SER A 292 -7.40 -10.10 -6.70
CA SER A 292 -6.85 -11.37 -7.17
C SER A 292 -6.10 -12.18 -6.11
N PHE A 293 -6.19 -11.80 -4.82
CA PHE A 293 -5.39 -12.43 -3.75
C PHE A 293 -5.57 -13.97 -3.65
N SER A 294 -6.76 -14.48 -3.97
CA SER A 294 -7.07 -15.92 -3.98
C SER A 294 -7.22 -16.50 -5.38
N SER A 295 -6.90 -15.75 -6.43
CA SER A 295 -6.99 -16.19 -7.81
C SER A 295 -5.82 -17.09 -8.19
N PRO A 296 -6.00 -18.00 -9.19
CA PRO A 296 -4.95 -18.91 -9.63
C PRO A 296 -3.78 -18.16 -10.31
N ASP A 297 -2.67 -18.89 -10.51
CA ASP A 297 -1.47 -18.37 -11.17
C ASP A 297 -1.75 -17.77 -12.56
N SER A 298 -2.67 -18.36 -13.31
CA SER A 298 -3.09 -17.84 -14.63
C SER A 298 -3.66 -16.42 -14.62
N ILE A 299 -4.03 -15.90 -13.46
CA ILE A 299 -4.44 -14.49 -13.25
C ILE A 299 -3.28 -13.66 -12.70
N ASN A 300 -2.49 -14.25 -11.80
CA ASN A 300 -1.46 -13.52 -11.05
C ASN A 300 -0.06 -13.57 -11.70
N GLU A 301 0.19 -14.47 -12.65
CA GLU A 301 1.48 -14.59 -13.35
C GLU A 301 1.85 -13.33 -14.13
N PHE A 302 3.16 -13.15 -14.37
CA PHE A 302 3.67 -12.09 -15.23
C PHE A 302 3.77 -12.59 -16.67
N ASN A 303 3.18 -11.86 -17.62
CA ASN A 303 3.41 -12.09 -19.04
C ASN A 303 4.68 -11.36 -19.49
N TRP A 304 5.83 -12.02 -19.39
CA TRP A 304 7.12 -11.46 -19.76
C TRP A 304 7.26 -11.14 -21.25
N ASP A 305 6.43 -11.71 -22.13
CA ASP A 305 6.43 -11.36 -23.54
C ASP A 305 5.93 -9.93 -23.80
N ASN A 306 5.22 -9.35 -22.86
CA ASN A 306 4.82 -7.94 -22.93
C ASN A 306 6.02 -6.98 -22.99
N LEU A 307 7.18 -7.33 -22.44
CA LEU A 307 8.41 -6.54 -22.59
C LEU A 307 8.84 -6.41 -24.05
N LYS A 308 8.61 -7.47 -24.85
CA LYS A 308 8.90 -7.47 -26.30
C LYS A 308 7.79 -6.80 -27.10
N GLN A 309 6.55 -6.96 -26.64
CA GLN A 309 5.37 -6.42 -27.32
C GLN A 309 5.22 -4.90 -27.10
N TYR A 310 5.58 -4.40 -25.91
CA TYR A 310 5.43 -3.00 -25.50
C TYR A 310 6.75 -2.40 -24.98
N PRO A 311 7.87 -2.49 -25.71
CA PRO A 311 9.17 -2.03 -25.23
C PRO A 311 9.18 -0.53 -24.91
N GLN A 312 8.35 0.28 -25.59
CA GLN A 312 8.21 1.72 -25.35
C GLN A 312 7.62 2.04 -23.98
N VAL A 313 6.82 1.14 -23.39
CA VAL A 313 6.28 1.33 -22.03
C VAL A 313 7.41 1.13 -21.02
N PHE A 314 8.13 0.02 -21.12
CA PHE A 314 9.27 -0.27 -20.25
C PHE A 314 10.33 0.85 -20.30
N GLU A 315 10.70 1.30 -21.50
CA GLU A 315 11.67 2.38 -21.66
C GLU A 315 11.20 3.69 -21.06
N TYR A 316 9.90 3.97 -21.12
CA TYR A 316 9.31 5.16 -20.49
C TYR A 316 9.45 5.10 -18.96
N TYR A 317 9.07 3.99 -18.32
CA TYR A 317 9.24 3.80 -16.88
C TYR A 317 10.70 3.87 -16.45
N ARG A 318 11.59 3.25 -17.22
CA ARG A 318 13.04 3.35 -16.97
C ARG A 318 13.51 4.80 -16.98
N GLY A 319 13.04 5.61 -17.93
CA GLY A 319 13.35 7.03 -18.00
C GLY A 319 12.77 7.87 -16.86
N LEU A 320 11.64 7.48 -16.29
CA LEU A 320 11.07 8.15 -15.10
C LEU A 320 11.88 7.86 -13.83
N ILE A 321 12.49 6.66 -13.74
CA ILE A 321 13.25 6.22 -12.56
C ILE A 321 14.67 6.80 -12.56
N GLN A 322 15.28 7.03 -13.72
CA GLN A 322 16.64 7.60 -13.90
C GLN A 322 16.67 9.11 -13.72
#